data_ec091c9be30ebe86901218a7289619ce
#
_entry.id   ec091c9be30ebe86901218a7289619ce
#
_cell.length_a   1.000
_cell.length_b   1.000
_cell.length_c   1.000
_cell.angle_alpha   90.00
_cell.angle_beta   90.00
_cell.angle_gamma   90.00
#
_symmetry.space_group_name_H-M   'P 1'
#
loop_
_entity.id
_entity.type
_entity.pdbx_description
1 polymer ?
#
loop_
_entity_poly.entity_id
_entity_poly.type
_entity_poly.pdbx_seq_one_letter_code
_entity_poly.pdbx_strand_id
1 'polypeptide(L)'
;MKLKRLAAIVLALTLSSSMLVGMTACGKKEDDTKTKASEVTVQIGPNPETLDPALNSAVDGGNMLVTLFEPLLIIDKDNNVVGGQAEKWEVSDDGLTWTFTMRDGLKWSDGSELTAKDFEYAFKRLTDLDLASPYAETVIGMVEGYADACGNPDPNTGDPTTEPNKDLLNVKASEDGKTLTIVLAYPCSYFDKLAAFATLSPVNEATITANGDAWAVKPETYVCNGPYMISEWTPNERIVCKKNPNYVGGWDNSKIVTDTLTFLLLEDSSASFAAYNSGTAQLIKDVPTEEIPSLTGKEDFHVDPILGTYYISMNLNNEIFQNPLVRKALTLAIDREYVANTVMQGTYSPAYNYVGPGVVDAEGMFLDNSKAANGGKTYIGEDFAANLEEAKAALAEAGYPNGEGFPTITYSTNEAGYHIPLAEYLQQAYKELGITLNIDKVEWASFTPQRRAGEYEMARNGWVMDYNDASNMIELFYSSNGNNDGKYNNPDFDAA
;
A
#
# COMPACT_ATOMS: atom_id res chain seq x y z
N MET A 1 22.39 55.63 -17.41
CA MET A 1 22.03 55.07 -16.09
C MET A 1 20.82 55.69 -15.40
N LYS A 2 20.20 56.76 -15.91
CA LYS A 2 19.03 57.45 -15.29
C LYS A 2 17.66 57.01 -15.87
N LEU A 3 17.61 56.39 -17.04
CA LEU A 3 16.33 55.96 -17.67
C LEU A 3 15.79 54.60 -17.18
N LYS A 4 16.67 53.73 -16.66
CA LYS A 4 16.25 52.40 -16.14
C LYS A 4 15.68 52.42 -14.70
N ARG A 5 15.87 53.54 -13.96
CA ARG A 5 15.29 53.70 -12.63
C ARG A 5 13.90 54.32 -12.64
N LEU A 6 13.50 55.02 -13.72
CA LEU A 6 12.14 55.53 -13.84
C LEU A 6 11.11 54.45 -14.28
N ALA A 7 11.53 53.42 -15.01
CA ALA A 7 10.63 52.35 -15.44
C ALA A 7 10.25 51.41 -14.30
N ALA A 8 11.14 51.27 -13.29
CA ALA A 8 10.86 50.43 -12.12
C ALA A 8 9.91 51.08 -11.09
N ILE A 9 9.84 52.40 -11.07
CA ILE A 9 8.97 53.15 -10.13
C ILE A 9 7.54 53.28 -10.70
N VAL A 10 7.37 53.27 -12.02
CA VAL A 10 6.04 53.31 -12.66
C VAL A 10 5.35 51.94 -12.60
N LEU A 11 6.10 50.82 -12.58
CA LEU A 11 5.53 49.48 -12.45
C LEU A 11 5.12 49.13 -11.01
N ALA A 12 5.74 49.78 -10.01
CA ALA A 12 5.38 49.59 -8.60
C ALA A 12 4.15 50.41 -8.15
N LEU A 13 3.79 51.43 -8.90
CA LEU A 13 2.65 52.31 -8.60
C LEU A 13 1.35 51.88 -9.30
N THR A 14 1.40 50.99 -10.28
CA THR A 14 0.21 50.44 -10.93
C THR A 14 -0.33 49.16 -10.29
N LEU A 15 0.44 48.53 -9.37
CA LEU A 15 0.02 47.34 -8.62
C LEU A 15 -0.60 47.69 -7.25
N SER A 16 -0.50 48.94 -6.80
CA SER A 16 -1.03 49.38 -5.50
C SER A 16 -2.38 50.14 -5.58
N SER A 17 -2.92 50.34 -6.78
CA SER A 17 -4.20 51.11 -6.96
C SER A 17 -5.43 50.21 -7.29
N SER A 18 -5.29 48.90 -7.28
CA SER A 18 -6.41 47.96 -7.48
C SER A 18 -6.94 47.28 -6.19
N MET A 19 -6.44 47.71 -5.01
CA MET A 19 -6.90 47.17 -3.72
C MET A 19 -7.71 48.12 -2.85
N LEU A 20 -8.25 49.22 -3.39
CA LEU A 20 -8.99 50.20 -2.58
C LEU A 20 -10.30 50.68 -3.26
N VAL A 21 -11.11 49.76 -3.78
CA VAL A 21 -12.53 50.02 -4.06
C VAL A 21 -13.34 48.80 -3.66
N GLY A 22 -13.84 48.78 -2.44
CA GLY A 22 -14.68 47.67 -1.96
C GLY A 22 -15.09 47.76 -0.50
N MET A 23 -15.15 48.95 0.08
CA MET A 23 -15.82 49.11 1.38
C MET A 23 -16.76 50.29 1.32
N THR A 24 -17.96 50.07 0.78
CA THR A 24 -19.20 50.77 1.22
C THR A 24 -20.38 50.22 0.38
N ALA A 25 -21.10 49.27 0.90
CA ALA A 25 -22.53 49.10 0.67
C ALA A 25 -23.09 48.17 1.75
N CYS A 26 -23.61 48.79 2.80
CA CYS A 26 -24.60 48.14 3.67
C CYS A 26 -25.89 47.93 2.89
N GLY A 27 -26.47 46.72 2.94
CA GLY A 27 -27.90 46.51 2.71
C GLY A 27 -28.24 45.49 1.64
N LYS A 28 -28.38 44.28 2.03
CA LYS A 28 -29.46 43.31 1.89
C LYS A 28 -28.91 41.91 2.08
N LYS A 29 -29.47 41.18 3.03
CA LYS A 29 -29.30 39.73 3.10
C LYS A 29 -30.03 39.17 1.87
N GLU A 30 -29.28 38.76 0.86
CA GLU A 30 -29.64 37.69 -0.05
C GLU A 30 -29.01 36.43 0.52
N ASP A 31 -29.90 35.50 0.76
CA ASP A 31 -29.60 34.11 1.21
C ASP A 31 -28.97 33.35 0.02
N ASP A 32 -27.70 33.69 -0.27
CA ASP A 32 -26.94 32.98 -1.29
C ASP A 32 -26.20 31.81 -0.60
N THR A 33 -26.98 30.78 -0.20
CA THR A 33 -26.45 29.45 0.13
C THR A 33 -26.02 28.72 -1.15
N LYS A 34 -25.21 29.32 -1.98
CA LYS A 34 -24.31 28.58 -2.86
C LYS A 34 -23.21 28.06 -1.96
N THR A 35 -23.35 26.81 -1.53
CA THR A 35 -22.24 26.06 -0.92
C THR A 35 -21.06 26.19 -1.88
N LYS A 36 -20.01 26.87 -1.44
CA LYS A 36 -18.77 26.98 -2.21
C LYS A 36 -18.27 25.54 -2.39
N ALA A 37 -17.99 25.13 -3.62
CA ALA A 37 -17.41 23.82 -3.89
C ALA A 37 -16.23 23.58 -2.92
N SER A 38 -16.27 22.47 -2.20
CA SER A 38 -15.22 22.17 -1.25
C SER A 38 -14.08 21.49 -1.98
N GLU A 39 -12.88 22.01 -1.82
CA GLU A 39 -11.65 21.45 -2.37
C GLU A 39 -10.75 21.02 -1.22
N VAL A 40 -10.21 19.82 -1.31
CA VAL A 40 -9.24 19.27 -0.35
C VAL A 40 -8.02 18.78 -1.12
N THR A 41 -6.86 19.18 -0.65
CA THR A 41 -5.56 18.73 -1.18
C THR A 41 -4.85 17.95 -0.09
N VAL A 42 -4.42 16.73 -0.43
CA VAL A 42 -3.74 15.81 0.48
C VAL A 42 -2.42 15.33 -0.14
N GLN A 43 -1.43 15.06 0.69
CA GLN A 43 -0.24 14.31 0.31
C GLN A 43 -0.27 13.01 1.13
N ILE A 44 -0.39 11.87 0.44
CA ILE A 44 -0.50 10.54 1.04
C ILE A 44 0.53 9.55 0.47
N GLY A 45 1.43 10.03 -0.39
CA GLY A 45 2.52 9.26 -0.96
C GLY A 45 3.11 9.91 -2.20
N PRO A 46 4.13 9.28 -2.79
CA PRO A 46 4.74 9.67 -4.07
C PRO A 46 3.82 9.37 -5.26
N ASN A 47 4.35 9.50 -6.48
CA ASN A 47 3.65 9.02 -7.67
C ASN A 47 3.46 7.50 -7.58
N PRO A 48 2.22 6.99 -7.68
CA PRO A 48 1.98 5.55 -7.60
C PRO A 48 2.59 4.83 -8.80
N GLU A 49 3.08 3.62 -8.58
CA GLU A 49 3.54 2.73 -9.64
C GLU A 49 2.40 2.46 -10.63
N THR A 50 1.24 2.16 -10.09
CA THR A 50 0.02 1.88 -10.87
C THR A 50 -1.23 2.21 -10.07
N LEU A 51 -2.31 2.53 -10.77
CA LEU A 51 -3.67 2.59 -10.21
C LEU A 51 -4.60 1.52 -10.81
N ASP A 52 -4.04 0.45 -11.37
CA ASP A 52 -4.77 -0.77 -11.67
C ASP A 52 -5.00 -1.55 -10.36
N PRO A 53 -6.25 -1.81 -9.92
CA PRO A 53 -6.52 -2.54 -8.68
C PRO A 53 -5.86 -3.91 -8.61
N ALA A 54 -5.73 -4.60 -9.75
CA ALA A 54 -5.12 -5.93 -9.83
C ALA A 54 -3.59 -5.91 -9.65
N LEU A 55 -2.94 -4.78 -9.91
CA LEU A 55 -1.48 -4.65 -9.93
C LEU A 55 -0.90 -3.85 -8.77
N ASN A 56 -1.72 -3.02 -8.11
CA ASN A 56 -1.24 -2.22 -7.00
C ASN A 56 -0.92 -3.08 -5.77
N SER A 57 0.28 -2.92 -5.21
CA SER A 57 0.68 -3.51 -3.94
C SER A 57 1.33 -2.49 -3.00
N ALA A 58 1.13 -1.20 -3.25
CA ALA A 58 1.69 -0.13 -2.45
C ALA A 58 0.59 0.68 -1.75
N VAL A 59 0.89 1.15 -0.53
CA VAL A 59 -0.05 1.89 0.32
C VAL A 59 -0.52 3.20 -0.32
N ASP A 60 0.37 3.91 -1.02
CA ASP A 60 0.06 5.15 -1.73
C ASP A 60 -0.99 4.94 -2.81
N GLY A 61 -0.79 3.95 -3.70
CA GLY A 61 -1.78 3.57 -4.70
C GLY A 61 -3.07 3.05 -4.07
N GLY A 62 -2.97 2.22 -3.03
CA GLY A 62 -4.13 1.70 -2.28
C GLY A 62 -4.99 2.81 -1.70
N ASN A 63 -4.39 3.83 -1.08
CA ASN A 63 -5.11 5.00 -0.56
C ASN A 63 -5.85 5.80 -1.64
N MET A 64 -5.32 5.83 -2.87
CA MET A 64 -6.01 6.46 -4.00
C MET A 64 -7.13 5.57 -4.53
N LEU A 65 -6.87 4.25 -4.63
CA LEU A 65 -7.84 3.29 -5.14
C LEU A 65 -9.14 3.25 -4.33
N VAL A 66 -9.11 3.37 -3.01
CA VAL A 66 -10.32 3.39 -2.16
C VAL A 66 -11.23 4.60 -2.43
N THR A 67 -10.74 5.64 -3.10
CA THR A 67 -11.56 6.77 -3.55
C THR A 67 -12.07 6.62 -4.98
N LEU A 68 -11.36 5.82 -5.79
CA LEU A 68 -11.62 5.65 -7.23
C LEU A 68 -12.44 4.39 -7.52
N PHE A 69 -12.33 3.37 -6.68
CA PHE A 69 -13.07 2.11 -6.81
C PHE A 69 -13.82 1.76 -5.54
N GLU A 70 -14.86 0.98 -5.70
CA GLU A 70 -15.59 0.35 -4.60
C GLU A 70 -15.79 -1.14 -4.91
N PRO A 71 -15.26 -2.05 -4.08
CA PRO A 71 -15.44 -3.49 -4.23
C PRO A 71 -16.84 -3.96 -3.81
N LEU A 72 -17.04 -5.28 -3.70
CA LEU A 72 -18.32 -5.88 -3.27
C LEU A 72 -18.76 -5.38 -1.90
N LEU A 73 -17.83 -5.36 -0.95
CA LEU A 73 -18.03 -4.89 0.42
C LEU A 73 -17.08 -3.74 0.71
N ILE A 74 -17.30 -3.00 1.79
CA ILE A 74 -16.43 -1.93 2.28
C ILE A 74 -16.26 -2.04 3.79
N ILE A 75 -15.21 -1.43 4.33
CA ILE A 75 -14.99 -1.31 5.77
C ILE A 75 -15.42 0.08 6.21
N ASP A 76 -16.33 0.15 7.17
CA ASP A 76 -16.82 1.43 7.71
C ASP A 76 -15.82 2.04 8.73
N LYS A 77 -16.12 3.25 9.22
CA LYS A 77 -15.29 3.97 10.19
C LYS A 77 -15.12 3.25 11.55
N ASP A 78 -15.97 2.26 11.84
CA ASP A 78 -15.96 1.47 13.07
C ASP A 78 -15.32 0.08 12.86
N ASN A 79 -14.63 -0.11 11.71
CA ASN A 79 -14.01 -1.36 11.24
C ASN A 79 -14.98 -2.53 11.02
N ASN A 80 -16.25 -2.25 10.75
CA ASN A 80 -17.20 -3.29 10.35
C ASN A 80 -17.21 -3.46 8.83
N VAL A 81 -17.33 -4.71 8.38
CA VAL A 81 -17.60 -5.01 6.98
C VAL A 81 -19.07 -4.72 6.69
N VAL A 82 -19.32 -3.88 5.70
CA VAL A 82 -20.67 -3.47 5.27
C VAL A 82 -20.80 -3.55 3.74
N GLY A 83 -22.04 -3.48 3.22
CA GLY A 83 -22.25 -3.57 1.78
C GLY A 83 -21.64 -2.39 1.01
N GLY A 84 -20.77 -2.69 0.06
CA GLY A 84 -20.25 -1.78 -0.97
C GLY A 84 -21.13 -1.79 -2.23
N GLN A 85 -20.63 -2.31 -3.36
CA GLN A 85 -21.43 -2.50 -4.58
C GLN A 85 -22.47 -3.61 -4.42
N ALA A 86 -22.22 -4.60 -3.54
CA ALA A 86 -23.27 -5.53 -3.09
C ALA A 86 -24.06 -4.91 -1.93
N GLU A 87 -25.39 -4.95 -2.00
CA GLU A 87 -26.23 -4.51 -0.89
C GLU A 87 -26.40 -5.59 0.20
N LYS A 88 -26.23 -6.88 -0.18
CA LYS A 88 -26.38 -8.04 0.67
C LYS A 88 -25.42 -9.14 0.24
N TRP A 89 -25.06 -9.99 1.19
CA TRP A 89 -24.38 -11.25 0.90
C TRP A 89 -24.89 -12.33 1.84
N GLU A 90 -24.84 -13.56 1.38
CA GLU A 90 -25.22 -14.76 2.11
C GLU A 90 -24.10 -15.81 1.97
N VAL A 91 -23.88 -16.57 3.02
CA VAL A 91 -22.88 -17.64 3.07
C VAL A 91 -23.61 -18.93 3.38
N SER A 92 -23.30 -20.01 2.64
CA SER A 92 -23.83 -21.34 2.90
C SER A 92 -23.38 -21.88 4.26
N ASP A 93 -24.15 -22.86 4.81
CA ASP A 93 -23.88 -23.45 6.12
C ASP A 93 -22.49 -24.10 6.25
N ASP A 94 -21.91 -24.55 5.13
CA ASP A 94 -20.56 -25.13 5.07
C ASP A 94 -19.46 -24.07 4.92
N GLY A 95 -19.83 -22.78 4.79
CA GLY A 95 -18.90 -21.67 4.63
C GLY A 95 -18.23 -21.56 3.25
N LEU A 96 -18.67 -22.36 2.26
CA LEU A 96 -18.01 -22.44 0.96
C LEU A 96 -18.63 -21.54 -0.10
N THR A 97 -19.96 -21.43 -0.14
CA THR A 97 -20.63 -20.64 -1.18
C THR A 97 -21.01 -19.27 -0.68
N TRP A 98 -20.48 -18.25 -1.32
CA TRP A 98 -20.77 -16.85 -1.06
C TRP A 98 -21.61 -16.27 -2.19
N THR A 99 -22.77 -15.71 -1.86
CA THR A 99 -23.70 -15.11 -2.83
C THR A 99 -23.90 -13.65 -2.53
N PHE A 100 -23.48 -12.78 -3.45
CA PHE A 100 -23.59 -11.32 -3.35
C PHE A 100 -24.72 -10.82 -4.22
N THR A 101 -25.65 -10.03 -3.67
CA THR A 101 -26.71 -9.35 -4.41
C THR A 101 -26.27 -7.92 -4.70
N MET A 102 -26.15 -7.56 -5.95
CA MET A 102 -25.72 -6.23 -6.39
C MET A 102 -26.79 -5.17 -6.12
N ARG A 103 -26.36 -3.94 -5.85
CA ARG A 103 -27.28 -2.79 -5.78
C ARG A 103 -27.92 -2.53 -7.14
N ASP A 104 -29.13 -1.98 -7.14
CA ASP A 104 -29.77 -1.53 -8.38
C ASP A 104 -29.14 -0.22 -8.88
N GLY A 105 -29.01 -0.10 -10.20
CA GLY A 105 -28.61 1.13 -10.88
C GLY A 105 -27.10 1.45 -10.79
N LEU A 106 -26.26 0.44 -10.56
CA LEU A 106 -24.81 0.59 -10.56
C LEU A 106 -24.30 1.09 -11.91
N LYS A 107 -23.33 1.99 -11.87
CA LYS A 107 -22.73 2.60 -13.07
C LYS A 107 -21.24 2.83 -12.91
N TRP A 108 -20.57 2.74 -14.02
CA TRP A 108 -19.22 3.25 -14.19
C TRP A 108 -19.19 4.78 -14.24
N SER A 109 -18.01 5.37 -14.06
CA SER A 109 -17.82 6.83 -14.10
C SER A 109 -18.16 7.46 -15.45
N ASP A 110 -18.11 6.71 -16.54
CA ASP A 110 -18.52 7.12 -17.89
C ASP A 110 -20.04 7.04 -18.12
N GLY A 111 -20.79 6.50 -17.14
CA GLY A 111 -22.23 6.33 -17.18
C GLY A 111 -22.72 5.00 -17.75
N SER A 112 -21.83 4.13 -18.24
CA SER A 112 -22.17 2.77 -18.65
C SER A 112 -22.63 1.93 -17.46
N GLU A 113 -23.39 0.86 -17.71
CA GLU A 113 -23.91 -0.03 -16.68
C GLU A 113 -22.78 -0.87 -16.07
N LEU A 114 -22.84 -1.04 -14.74
CA LEU A 114 -21.96 -1.94 -13.98
C LEU A 114 -22.84 -3.07 -13.40
N THR A 115 -22.37 -4.30 -13.51
CA THR A 115 -23.10 -5.49 -13.10
C THR A 115 -22.19 -6.50 -12.41
N ALA A 116 -22.74 -7.61 -11.91
CA ALA A 116 -21.97 -8.72 -11.38
C ALA A 116 -20.99 -9.33 -12.41
N LYS A 117 -21.21 -9.13 -13.72
CA LYS A 117 -20.31 -9.63 -14.78
C LYS A 117 -18.97 -8.91 -14.79
N ASP A 118 -18.92 -7.64 -14.40
CA ASP A 118 -17.70 -6.86 -14.30
C ASP A 118 -16.83 -7.36 -13.14
N PHE A 119 -17.45 -7.81 -12.05
CA PHE A 119 -16.77 -8.49 -10.96
C PHE A 119 -16.26 -9.87 -11.38
N GLU A 120 -17.09 -10.69 -12.05
CA GLU A 120 -16.67 -11.98 -12.60
C GLU A 120 -15.43 -11.81 -13.49
N TYR A 121 -15.46 -10.81 -14.38
CA TYR A 121 -14.31 -10.47 -15.22
C TYR A 121 -13.07 -10.11 -14.39
N ALA A 122 -13.21 -9.23 -13.39
CA ALA A 122 -12.11 -8.79 -12.55
C ALA A 122 -11.46 -9.97 -11.79
N PHE A 123 -12.26 -10.86 -11.19
CA PHE A 123 -11.74 -12.06 -10.53
C PHE A 123 -11.02 -12.99 -11.50
N LYS A 124 -11.61 -13.25 -12.66
CA LYS A 124 -11.01 -14.11 -13.69
C LYS A 124 -9.73 -13.51 -14.29
N ARG A 125 -9.63 -12.18 -14.34
CA ARG A 125 -8.41 -11.49 -14.79
C ARG A 125 -7.22 -11.75 -13.89
N LEU A 126 -7.44 -11.97 -12.59
CA LEU A 126 -6.38 -12.28 -11.62
C LEU A 126 -5.75 -13.66 -11.84
N THR A 127 -6.37 -14.57 -12.62
CA THR A 127 -5.78 -15.88 -12.96
C THR A 127 -4.82 -15.82 -14.14
N ASP A 128 -4.69 -14.66 -14.79
CA ASP A 128 -3.77 -14.46 -15.92
C ASP A 128 -2.34 -14.30 -15.40
N LEU A 129 -1.50 -15.30 -15.69
CA LEU A 129 -0.09 -15.30 -15.26
C LEU A 129 0.73 -14.19 -15.96
N ASP A 130 0.35 -13.76 -17.15
CA ASP A 130 1.01 -12.64 -17.85
C ASP A 130 0.69 -11.29 -17.18
N LEU A 131 -0.47 -11.17 -16.51
CA LEU A 131 -0.80 -10.02 -15.68
C LEU A 131 0.10 -9.93 -14.45
N ALA A 132 0.55 -11.07 -13.93
CA ALA A 132 1.44 -11.18 -12.78
C ALA A 132 0.97 -10.36 -11.54
N SER A 133 -0.34 -10.46 -11.21
CA SER A 133 -0.89 -9.75 -10.06
C SER A 133 -0.20 -10.20 -8.76
N PRO A 134 0.39 -9.27 -7.98
CA PRO A 134 1.08 -9.63 -6.74
C PRO A 134 0.14 -10.17 -5.64
N TYR A 135 -1.16 -9.92 -5.77
CA TYR A 135 -2.17 -10.33 -4.80
C TYR A 135 -3.05 -11.50 -5.24
N ALA A 136 -2.89 -12.02 -6.47
CA ALA A 136 -3.81 -13.02 -7.01
C ALA A 136 -4.02 -14.20 -6.05
N GLU A 137 -2.95 -14.83 -5.58
CA GLU A 137 -3.02 -15.98 -4.67
C GLU A 137 -3.65 -15.59 -3.32
N THR A 138 -3.24 -14.47 -2.73
CA THR A 138 -3.78 -13.96 -1.45
C THR A 138 -5.29 -13.75 -1.51
N VAL A 139 -5.82 -13.18 -2.59
CA VAL A 139 -7.23 -12.77 -2.64
C VAL A 139 -8.17 -13.77 -3.29
N ILE A 140 -7.68 -14.64 -4.18
CA ILE A 140 -8.48 -15.66 -4.87
C ILE A 140 -7.91 -17.08 -4.82
N GLY A 141 -6.77 -17.31 -4.16
CA GLY A 141 -6.16 -18.66 -4.04
C GLY A 141 -7.06 -19.68 -3.36
N MET A 142 -7.95 -19.21 -2.44
CA MET A 142 -8.96 -20.06 -1.80
C MET A 142 -10.20 -20.31 -2.67
N VAL A 143 -10.34 -19.66 -3.82
CA VAL A 143 -11.49 -19.86 -4.71
C VAL A 143 -11.33 -21.19 -5.44
N GLU A 144 -12.41 -21.99 -5.48
CA GLU A 144 -12.40 -23.28 -6.17
C GLU A 144 -12.03 -23.13 -7.64
N GLY A 145 -11.09 -23.96 -8.09
CA GLY A 145 -10.58 -23.96 -9.46
C GLY A 145 -9.48 -22.94 -9.74
N TYR A 146 -8.95 -22.22 -8.73
CA TYR A 146 -7.88 -21.24 -8.93
C TYR A 146 -6.63 -21.82 -9.61
N ALA A 147 -6.07 -22.92 -9.07
CA ALA A 147 -4.88 -23.54 -9.63
C ALA A 147 -5.10 -24.01 -11.07
N ASP A 148 -6.26 -24.65 -11.35
CA ASP A 148 -6.63 -25.10 -12.69
C ASP A 148 -6.80 -23.91 -13.65
N ALA A 149 -7.38 -22.81 -13.19
CA ALA A 149 -7.57 -21.59 -13.97
C ALA A 149 -6.23 -20.96 -14.37
N CYS A 150 -5.22 -21.00 -13.49
CA CYS A 150 -3.85 -20.55 -13.76
C CYS A 150 -3.03 -21.57 -14.57
N GLY A 151 -3.57 -22.77 -14.89
CA GLY A 151 -2.85 -23.82 -15.59
C GLY A 151 -1.92 -24.63 -14.69
N ASN A 152 -2.24 -24.76 -13.39
CA ASN A 152 -1.45 -25.52 -12.40
C ASN A 152 0.05 -25.14 -12.47
N PRO A 153 0.46 -23.94 -12.12
CA PRO A 153 1.83 -23.48 -12.27
C PRO A 153 2.82 -24.36 -11.49
N ASP A 154 3.97 -24.64 -12.11
CA ASP A 154 5.06 -25.35 -11.44
C ASP A 154 5.58 -24.50 -10.26
N PRO A 155 5.64 -25.00 -9.05
CA PRO A 155 6.03 -24.22 -7.87
C PRO A 155 7.48 -23.72 -7.90
N ASN A 156 8.33 -24.26 -8.79
CA ASN A 156 9.73 -23.83 -8.89
C ASN A 156 9.97 -22.79 -9.99
N THR A 157 9.16 -22.80 -11.05
CA THR A 157 9.35 -21.90 -12.20
C THR A 157 8.22 -20.89 -12.35
N GLY A 158 7.04 -21.18 -11.80
CA GLY A 158 5.82 -20.38 -12.02
C GLY A 158 5.16 -20.63 -13.39
N ASP A 159 5.79 -21.45 -14.26
CA ASP A 159 5.27 -21.73 -15.59
C ASP A 159 4.05 -22.67 -15.52
N PRO A 160 3.01 -22.47 -16.35
CA PRO A 160 1.86 -23.33 -16.36
C PRO A 160 2.23 -24.73 -16.85
N THR A 161 1.77 -25.76 -16.14
CA THR A 161 1.94 -27.19 -16.51
C THR A 161 0.80 -27.72 -17.37
N THR A 162 -0.33 -27.03 -17.36
CA THR A 162 -1.51 -27.26 -18.22
C THR A 162 -1.92 -25.96 -18.90
N GLU A 163 -2.77 -26.02 -19.91
CA GLU A 163 -3.29 -24.82 -20.57
C GLU A 163 -4.14 -24.00 -19.60
N PRO A 164 -3.80 -22.72 -19.30
CA PRO A 164 -4.59 -21.86 -18.42
C PRO A 164 -6.02 -21.69 -18.95
N ASN A 165 -7.00 -21.73 -18.05
CA ASN A 165 -8.41 -21.52 -18.41
C ASN A 165 -9.16 -20.80 -17.29
N LYS A 166 -9.27 -19.49 -17.39
CA LYS A 166 -9.96 -18.64 -16.42
C LYS A 166 -11.41 -19.04 -16.12
N ASP A 167 -12.08 -19.77 -17.03
CA ASP A 167 -13.47 -20.22 -16.83
C ASP A 167 -13.60 -21.39 -15.84
N LEU A 168 -12.48 -21.97 -15.41
CA LEU A 168 -12.43 -22.95 -14.33
C LEU A 168 -12.52 -22.33 -12.94
N LEU A 169 -12.22 -21.04 -12.80
CA LEU A 169 -12.42 -20.30 -11.54
C LEU A 169 -13.92 -20.25 -11.21
N ASN A 170 -14.31 -20.75 -10.04
CA ASN A 170 -15.73 -20.82 -9.65
C ASN A 170 -16.26 -19.50 -9.11
N VAL A 171 -16.27 -18.50 -9.99
CA VAL A 171 -16.87 -17.18 -9.82
C VAL A 171 -17.83 -16.96 -10.98
N LYS A 172 -19.12 -16.76 -10.69
CA LYS A 172 -20.17 -16.67 -11.70
C LYS A 172 -21.18 -15.57 -11.42
N ALA A 173 -21.38 -14.70 -12.39
CA ALA A 173 -22.50 -13.77 -12.42
C ALA A 173 -23.78 -14.45 -12.94
N SER A 174 -24.92 -14.06 -12.41
CA SER A 174 -26.21 -14.44 -12.98
C SER A 174 -26.41 -13.82 -14.37
N GLU A 175 -27.27 -14.41 -15.19
CA GLU A 175 -27.53 -13.92 -16.56
C GLU A 175 -28.01 -12.45 -16.58
N ASP A 176 -28.83 -12.07 -15.58
CA ASP A 176 -29.34 -10.70 -15.41
C ASP A 176 -28.33 -9.74 -14.76
N GLY A 177 -27.13 -10.22 -14.41
CA GLY A 177 -26.05 -9.43 -13.81
C GLY A 177 -26.30 -8.93 -12.39
N LYS A 178 -27.33 -9.44 -11.70
CA LYS A 178 -27.73 -8.96 -10.36
C LYS A 178 -27.10 -9.72 -9.21
N THR A 179 -26.54 -10.90 -9.46
CA THR A 179 -25.97 -11.75 -8.42
C THR A 179 -24.61 -12.25 -8.85
N LEU A 180 -23.65 -12.25 -7.93
CA LEU A 180 -22.36 -12.89 -8.07
C LEU A 180 -22.29 -14.04 -7.07
N THR A 181 -21.96 -15.25 -7.55
CA THR A 181 -21.70 -16.41 -6.71
C THR A 181 -20.23 -16.78 -6.78
N ILE A 182 -19.58 -16.95 -5.63
CA ILE A 182 -18.18 -17.35 -5.47
C ILE A 182 -18.18 -18.62 -4.62
N VAL A 183 -17.51 -19.66 -5.09
CA VAL A 183 -17.34 -20.93 -4.36
C VAL A 183 -15.90 -21.07 -3.93
N LEU A 184 -15.67 -21.30 -2.64
CA LEU A 184 -14.35 -21.50 -2.04
C LEU A 184 -14.00 -23.01 -2.03
N ALA A 185 -12.73 -23.36 -2.16
CA ALA A 185 -12.22 -24.70 -2.03
C ALA A 185 -12.19 -25.18 -0.56
N TYR A 186 -12.09 -24.23 0.37
CA TYR A 186 -12.13 -24.46 1.82
C TYR A 186 -12.71 -23.22 2.52
N PRO A 187 -13.28 -23.35 3.73
CA PRO A 187 -13.86 -22.23 4.44
C PRO A 187 -12.79 -21.17 4.79
N CYS A 188 -13.09 -19.89 4.46
CA CYS A 188 -12.23 -18.76 4.79
C CYS A 188 -13.02 -17.78 5.65
N SER A 189 -12.64 -17.65 6.93
CA SER A 189 -13.38 -16.84 7.92
C SER A 189 -13.23 -15.32 7.71
N TYR A 190 -12.26 -14.89 6.90
CA TYR A 190 -11.99 -13.49 6.60
C TYR A 190 -12.29 -13.12 5.12
N PHE A 191 -13.00 -13.98 4.39
CA PHE A 191 -13.31 -13.72 2.98
C PHE A 191 -14.16 -12.46 2.77
N ASP A 192 -14.99 -12.08 3.73
CA ASP A 192 -15.72 -10.81 3.72
C ASP A 192 -14.78 -9.60 3.72
N LYS A 193 -13.66 -9.67 4.45
CA LYS A 193 -12.63 -8.62 4.46
C LYS A 193 -11.88 -8.57 3.13
N LEU A 194 -11.59 -9.73 2.52
CA LEU A 194 -11.02 -9.80 1.17
C LEU A 194 -11.99 -9.22 0.13
N ALA A 195 -13.30 -9.48 0.26
CA ALA A 195 -14.33 -8.91 -0.60
C ALA A 195 -14.46 -7.38 -0.47
N ALA A 196 -13.86 -6.78 0.57
CA ALA A 196 -13.73 -5.34 0.78
C ALA A 196 -12.36 -4.78 0.32
N PHE A 197 -11.46 -5.63 -0.16
CA PHE A 197 -10.12 -5.22 -0.54
C PHE A 197 -10.07 -4.69 -1.97
N ALA A 198 -9.29 -3.64 -2.19
CA ALA A 198 -9.26 -2.89 -3.46
C ALA A 198 -8.92 -3.75 -4.68
N THR A 199 -8.06 -4.78 -4.53
CA THR A 199 -7.70 -5.69 -5.62
C THR A 199 -8.90 -6.44 -6.21
N LEU A 200 -9.94 -6.70 -5.41
CA LEU A 200 -11.18 -7.34 -5.85
C LEU A 200 -12.25 -6.34 -6.34
N SER A 201 -11.86 -5.09 -6.58
CA SER A 201 -12.74 -4.12 -7.25
C SER A 201 -13.05 -4.54 -8.68
N PRO A 202 -14.22 -4.20 -9.20
CA PRO A 202 -14.56 -4.47 -10.60
C PRO A 202 -13.69 -3.62 -11.52
N VAL A 203 -13.39 -4.10 -12.71
CA VAL A 203 -12.71 -3.34 -13.76
C VAL A 203 -13.48 -3.42 -15.07
N ASN A 204 -13.47 -2.33 -15.83
CA ASN A 204 -14.23 -2.24 -17.07
C ASN A 204 -13.53 -2.98 -18.22
N GLU A 205 -14.04 -4.16 -18.60
CA GLU A 205 -13.46 -5.01 -19.65
C GLU A 205 -13.31 -4.28 -20.99
N ALA A 206 -14.30 -3.48 -21.39
CA ALA A 206 -14.26 -2.74 -22.64
C ALA A 206 -13.11 -1.73 -22.66
N THR A 207 -12.88 -1.06 -21.54
CA THR A 207 -11.78 -0.09 -21.40
C THR A 207 -10.43 -0.78 -21.45
N ILE A 208 -10.26 -1.91 -20.73
CA ILE A 208 -9.01 -2.68 -20.73
C ILE A 208 -8.74 -3.24 -22.13
N THR A 209 -9.74 -3.83 -22.78
CA THR A 209 -9.62 -4.38 -24.14
C THR A 209 -9.21 -3.32 -25.16
N ALA A 210 -9.73 -2.09 -25.02
CA ALA A 210 -9.42 -0.99 -25.95
C ALA A 210 -8.05 -0.37 -25.74
N ASN A 211 -7.49 -0.40 -24.51
CA ASN A 211 -6.30 0.37 -24.15
C ASN A 211 -5.13 -0.48 -23.67
N GLY A 212 -5.32 -1.79 -23.41
CA GLY A 212 -4.31 -2.63 -22.75
C GLY A 212 -3.84 -2.03 -21.45
N ASP A 213 -2.56 -2.17 -21.10
CA ASP A 213 -1.97 -1.66 -19.85
C ASP A 213 -2.08 -0.12 -19.69
N ALA A 214 -2.29 0.60 -20.80
CA ALA A 214 -2.43 2.04 -20.77
C ALA A 214 -3.79 2.54 -20.22
N TRP A 215 -4.72 1.67 -19.87
CA TRP A 215 -6.02 2.06 -19.36
C TRP A 215 -5.94 2.80 -18.01
N ALA A 216 -4.98 2.45 -17.15
CA ALA A 216 -4.85 2.91 -15.78
C ALA A 216 -3.74 3.97 -15.57
N VAL A 217 -3.28 4.66 -16.62
CA VAL A 217 -2.16 5.64 -16.55
C VAL A 217 -2.52 7.06 -16.96
N LYS A 218 -3.78 7.32 -17.36
CA LYS A 218 -4.23 8.67 -17.75
C LYS A 218 -5.75 8.84 -17.60
N PRO A 219 -6.25 10.07 -17.35
CA PRO A 219 -7.66 10.34 -17.06
C PRO A 219 -8.63 9.86 -18.14
N GLU A 220 -8.27 9.99 -19.41
CA GLU A 220 -9.16 9.76 -20.55
C GLU A 220 -9.54 8.28 -20.73
N THR A 221 -8.75 7.39 -20.17
CA THR A 221 -8.97 5.94 -20.24
C THR A 221 -9.30 5.32 -18.89
N TYR A 222 -9.29 6.11 -17.81
CA TYR A 222 -9.49 5.62 -16.45
C TYR A 222 -10.98 5.59 -16.09
N VAL A 223 -11.63 4.46 -16.36
CA VAL A 223 -13.03 4.22 -15.99
C VAL A 223 -13.08 3.49 -14.65
N CYS A 224 -13.75 4.09 -13.65
CA CYS A 224 -13.81 3.61 -12.29
C CYS A 224 -15.25 3.64 -11.75
N ASN A 225 -15.50 3.05 -10.58
CA ASN A 225 -16.84 2.95 -10.00
C ASN A 225 -16.98 3.57 -8.62
N GLY A 226 -15.92 4.20 -8.10
CA GLY A 226 -15.91 4.82 -6.78
C GLY A 226 -16.57 6.19 -6.72
N PRO A 227 -16.59 6.81 -5.52
CA PRO A 227 -17.20 8.11 -5.30
C PRO A 227 -16.50 9.27 -6.02
N TYR A 228 -15.27 9.09 -6.45
CA TYR A 228 -14.51 10.07 -7.23
C TYR A 228 -14.02 9.45 -8.54
N MET A 229 -13.72 10.32 -9.51
CA MET A 229 -13.12 9.95 -10.79
C MET A 229 -11.97 10.90 -11.12
N ILE A 230 -10.93 10.42 -11.78
CA ILE A 230 -9.77 11.24 -12.16
C ILE A 230 -10.17 12.23 -13.24
N SER A 231 -9.84 13.50 -13.03
CA SER A 231 -10.06 14.59 -14.00
C SER A 231 -8.76 15.16 -14.57
N GLU A 232 -7.65 15.03 -13.85
CA GLU A 232 -6.32 15.46 -14.26
C GLU A 232 -5.28 14.53 -13.64
N TRP A 233 -4.25 14.16 -14.39
CA TRP A 233 -3.10 13.42 -13.88
C TRP A 233 -1.82 14.00 -14.48
N THR A 234 -1.05 14.66 -13.65
CA THR A 234 0.29 15.15 -13.98
C THR A 234 1.29 14.30 -13.18
N PRO A 235 2.01 13.38 -13.83
CA PRO A 235 2.97 12.50 -13.13
C PRO A 235 3.97 13.29 -12.29
N ASN A 236 4.29 12.79 -11.11
CA ASN A 236 5.20 13.38 -10.12
C ASN A 236 4.80 14.81 -9.65
N GLU A 237 3.57 15.24 -9.92
CA GLU A 237 3.04 16.52 -9.46
C GLU A 237 1.73 16.32 -8.69
N ARG A 238 0.66 15.88 -9.38
CA ARG A 238 -0.65 15.69 -8.76
C ARG A 238 -1.60 14.81 -9.56
N ILE A 239 -2.58 14.24 -8.85
CA ILE A 239 -3.80 13.68 -9.42
C ILE A 239 -4.98 14.49 -8.87
N VAL A 240 -5.83 15.02 -9.75
CA VAL A 240 -7.04 15.75 -9.39
C VAL A 240 -8.26 14.85 -9.65
N CYS A 241 -9.01 14.61 -8.61
CA CYS A 241 -10.24 13.82 -8.66
C CYS A 241 -11.45 14.72 -8.46
N LYS A 242 -12.52 14.46 -9.19
CA LYS A 242 -13.84 15.10 -9.02
C LYS A 242 -14.85 14.09 -8.56
N LYS A 243 -15.85 14.57 -7.82
CA LYS A 243 -16.98 13.75 -7.41
C LYS A 243 -17.59 13.07 -8.63
N ASN A 244 -17.78 11.76 -8.54
CA ASN A 244 -18.40 10.95 -9.60
C ASN A 244 -19.92 11.12 -9.58
N PRO A 245 -20.55 11.74 -10.61
CA PRO A 245 -21.99 11.98 -10.63
C PRO A 245 -22.80 10.68 -10.83
N ASN A 246 -22.16 9.62 -11.30
CA ASN A 246 -22.78 8.33 -11.57
C ASN A 246 -22.63 7.35 -10.40
N TYR A 247 -21.94 7.73 -9.31
CA TYR A 247 -21.66 6.83 -8.20
C TYR A 247 -22.94 6.37 -7.51
N VAL A 248 -23.07 5.06 -7.43
CA VAL A 248 -24.02 4.33 -6.59
C VAL A 248 -23.24 3.27 -5.83
N GLY A 249 -23.30 3.28 -4.50
CA GLY A 249 -22.49 2.36 -3.70
C GLY A 249 -22.82 2.41 -2.20
N GLY A 250 -21.93 1.87 -1.39
CA GLY A 250 -22.08 1.75 0.06
C GLY A 250 -21.94 3.07 0.81
N TRP A 251 -21.15 4.02 0.29
CA TRP A 251 -20.99 5.34 0.90
C TRP A 251 -22.21 6.23 0.64
N ASP A 252 -22.67 6.88 1.70
CA ASP A 252 -23.79 7.84 1.59
C ASP A 252 -23.33 9.10 0.82
N ASN A 253 -23.77 9.21 -0.42
CA ASN A 253 -23.45 10.33 -1.31
C ASN A 253 -23.77 11.71 -0.72
N SER A 254 -24.76 11.80 0.18
CA SER A 254 -25.11 13.06 0.84
C SER A 254 -24.07 13.52 1.85
N LYS A 255 -23.23 12.62 2.33
CA LYS A 255 -22.12 12.89 3.26
C LYS A 255 -20.79 13.16 2.56
N ILE A 256 -20.69 12.85 1.28
CA ILE A 256 -19.51 13.17 0.47
C ILE A 256 -19.63 14.63 0.03
N VAL A 257 -19.08 15.54 0.83
CA VAL A 257 -19.24 17.01 0.64
C VAL A 257 -18.11 17.65 -0.16
N THR A 258 -16.97 16.97 -0.30
CA THR A 258 -15.83 17.45 -1.08
C THR A 258 -16.08 17.25 -2.57
N ASP A 259 -16.06 18.33 -3.36
CA ASP A 259 -16.30 18.25 -4.81
C ASP A 259 -15.02 17.93 -5.59
N THR A 260 -13.87 18.40 -5.08
CA THR A 260 -12.56 18.18 -5.69
C THR A 260 -11.57 17.69 -4.65
N LEU A 261 -10.94 16.54 -4.91
CA LEU A 261 -9.88 15.97 -4.11
C LEU A 261 -8.59 15.95 -4.93
N THR A 262 -7.54 16.59 -4.44
CA THR A 262 -6.24 16.62 -5.10
C THR A 262 -5.24 15.83 -4.27
N PHE A 263 -4.61 14.83 -4.89
CA PHE A 263 -3.45 14.11 -4.35
C PHE A 263 -2.17 14.78 -4.85
N LEU A 264 -1.36 15.33 -3.95
CA LEU A 264 -0.02 15.80 -4.27
C LEU A 264 0.94 14.60 -4.27
N LEU A 265 1.66 14.41 -5.36
CA LEU A 265 2.57 13.29 -5.56
C LEU A 265 4.00 13.72 -5.19
N LEU A 266 4.22 13.94 -3.89
CA LEU A 266 5.50 14.41 -3.35
C LEU A 266 6.18 13.27 -2.59
N GLU A 267 7.40 12.91 -3.00
CA GLU A 267 8.24 11.92 -2.33
C GLU A 267 9.08 12.56 -1.20
N ASP A 268 9.56 13.79 -1.42
CA ASP A 268 10.37 14.53 -0.45
C ASP A 268 9.52 15.05 0.71
N SER A 269 9.87 14.66 1.94
CA SER A 269 9.13 15.04 3.15
C SER A 269 9.22 16.52 3.47
N SER A 270 10.32 17.21 3.10
CA SER A 270 10.48 18.64 3.31
C SER A 270 9.55 19.42 2.36
N ALA A 271 9.38 18.95 1.11
CA ALA A 271 8.42 19.51 0.17
C ALA A 271 6.98 19.30 0.66
N SER A 272 6.66 18.12 1.19
CA SER A 272 5.36 17.80 1.78
C SER A 272 5.06 18.74 2.96
N PHE A 273 6.02 18.89 3.87
CA PHE A 273 5.89 19.77 5.03
C PHE A 273 5.78 21.27 4.65
N ALA A 274 6.51 21.70 3.62
CA ALA A 274 6.36 23.05 3.08
C ALA A 274 4.97 23.28 2.45
N ALA A 275 4.40 22.27 1.76
CA ALA A 275 3.05 22.36 1.22
C ALA A 275 1.99 22.49 2.32
N TYR A 276 2.15 21.79 3.44
CA TYR A 276 1.27 21.93 4.62
C TYR A 276 1.41 23.32 5.26
N ASN A 277 2.63 23.75 5.55
CA ASN A 277 2.89 25.04 6.19
C ASN A 277 2.42 26.24 5.35
N SER A 278 2.41 26.12 4.03
CA SER A 278 1.87 27.16 3.12
C SER A 278 0.36 27.13 2.97
N GLY A 279 -0.33 26.10 3.49
CA GLY A 279 -1.75 25.88 3.31
C GLY A 279 -2.11 25.29 1.93
N THR A 280 -1.12 24.89 1.13
CA THR A 280 -1.35 24.22 -0.16
C THR A 280 -1.96 22.83 0.04
N ALA A 281 -1.48 22.07 1.04
CA ALA A 281 -2.06 20.83 1.48
C ALA A 281 -2.77 20.99 2.83
N GLN A 282 -3.92 20.33 2.99
CA GLN A 282 -4.67 20.30 4.25
C GLN A 282 -4.31 19.07 5.09
N LEU A 283 -3.74 18.04 4.47
CA LEU A 283 -3.24 16.83 5.13
C LEU A 283 -1.97 16.37 4.41
N ILE A 284 -0.98 15.99 5.19
CA ILE A 284 0.23 15.32 4.70
C ILE A 284 0.49 14.08 5.55
N LYS A 285 1.05 13.04 4.94
CA LYS A 285 1.47 11.82 5.63
C LYS A 285 2.94 11.90 6.04
N ASP A 286 3.78 12.48 5.17
CA ASP A 286 5.22 12.46 5.31
C ASP A 286 5.75 13.78 5.90
N VAL A 287 6.33 13.68 7.11
CA VAL A 287 6.93 14.79 7.86
C VAL A 287 8.43 14.53 8.01
N PRO A 288 9.31 15.55 7.81
CA PRO A 288 10.74 15.38 8.10
C PRO A 288 10.97 14.95 9.55
N THR A 289 11.83 13.96 9.76
CA THR A 289 12.08 13.41 11.10
C THR A 289 12.61 14.44 12.08
N GLU A 290 13.41 15.40 11.61
CA GLU A 290 13.94 16.52 12.40
C GLU A 290 12.86 17.49 12.91
N GLU A 291 11.71 17.55 12.25
CA GLU A 291 10.59 18.42 12.65
C GLU A 291 9.68 17.77 13.71
N ILE A 292 9.65 16.43 13.82
CA ILE A 292 8.78 15.68 14.71
C ILE A 292 8.85 16.16 16.17
N PRO A 293 10.05 16.42 16.78
CA PRO A 293 10.12 16.92 18.14
C PRO A 293 9.42 18.27 18.35
N SER A 294 9.40 19.11 17.32
CA SER A 294 8.75 20.43 17.35
C SER A 294 7.23 20.34 17.18
N LEU A 295 6.74 19.24 16.63
CA LEU A 295 5.33 18.99 16.33
C LEU A 295 4.63 18.20 17.44
N THR A 296 5.38 17.39 18.18
CA THR A 296 4.84 16.55 19.27
C THR A 296 4.00 17.36 20.24
N GLY A 297 2.73 16.96 20.41
CA GLY A 297 1.75 17.63 21.28
C GLY A 297 0.99 18.77 20.62
N LYS A 298 1.22 19.11 19.36
CA LYS A 298 0.36 19.99 18.61
C LYS A 298 -0.95 19.28 18.22
N GLU A 299 -2.03 20.05 18.14
CA GLU A 299 -3.39 19.53 17.88
C GLU A 299 -3.52 18.91 16.47
N ASP A 300 -2.73 19.37 15.52
CA ASP A 300 -2.72 18.97 14.12
C ASP A 300 -1.63 17.94 13.77
N PHE A 301 -0.90 17.44 14.78
CA PHE A 301 0.09 16.38 14.60
C PHE A 301 -0.36 15.09 15.30
N HIS A 302 -0.55 14.03 14.53
CA HIS A 302 -1.03 12.73 14.99
C HIS A 302 -0.02 11.64 14.68
N VAL A 303 0.14 10.70 15.61
CA VAL A 303 0.88 9.45 15.43
C VAL A 303 -0.07 8.33 15.82
N ASP A 304 -0.66 7.70 14.82
CA ASP A 304 -1.65 6.64 15.01
C ASP A 304 -1.01 5.27 14.74
N PRO A 305 -1.16 4.29 15.64
CA PRO A 305 -0.63 2.94 15.40
C PRO A 305 -1.40 2.25 14.26
N ILE A 306 -0.65 1.57 13.40
CA ILE A 306 -1.20 0.70 12.35
C ILE A 306 -0.68 -0.72 12.53
N LEU A 307 -1.44 -1.71 12.08
CA LEU A 307 -0.97 -3.09 12.03
C LEU A 307 0.01 -3.23 10.87
N GLY A 308 1.25 -3.57 11.18
CA GLY A 308 2.28 -3.72 10.18
C GLY A 308 3.69 -3.71 10.77
N THR A 309 4.66 -4.05 9.96
CA THR A 309 6.07 -4.07 10.36
C THR A 309 6.93 -3.49 9.25
N TYR A 310 7.78 -2.54 9.61
CA TYR A 310 8.87 -2.11 8.75
C TYR A 310 10.04 -3.08 8.93
N TYR A 311 10.55 -3.61 7.83
CA TYR A 311 11.64 -4.57 7.86
C TYR A 311 12.61 -4.38 6.69
N ILE A 312 13.71 -5.10 6.74
CA ILE A 312 14.71 -5.13 5.67
C ILE A 312 14.59 -6.47 4.95
N SER A 313 14.30 -6.43 3.65
CA SER A 313 14.39 -7.60 2.79
C SER A 313 15.83 -7.89 2.44
N MET A 314 16.24 -9.14 2.63
CA MET A 314 17.49 -9.71 2.12
C MET A 314 17.14 -10.63 0.96
N ASN A 315 17.69 -10.37 -0.22
CA ASN A 315 17.39 -11.18 -1.40
C ASN A 315 18.11 -12.53 -1.34
N LEU A 316 17.36 -13.61 -1.15
CA LEU A 316 17.91 -14.95 -0.99
C LEU A 316 18.43 -15.56 -2.31
N ASN A 317 18.20 -14.92 -3.46
CA ASN A 317 18.91 -15.26 -4.69
C ASN A 317 20.40 -14.85 -4.63
N ASN A 318 20.77 -13.94 -3.72
CA ASN A 318 22.17 -13.60 -3.49
C ASN A 318 22.81 -14.63 -2.55
N GLU A 319 23.93 -15.24 -2.97
CA GLU A 319 24.62 -16.33 -2.27
C GLU A 319 24.97 -15.99 -0.81
N ILE A 320 25.37 -14.73 -0.53
CA ILE A 320 25.74 -14.31 0.82
C ILE A 320 24.55 -14.39 1.80
N PHE A 321 23.33 -14.13 1.33
CA PHE A 321 22.13 -14.17 2.17
C PHE A 321 21.47 -15.56 2.24
N GLN A 322 21.92 -16.54 1.49
CA GLN A 322 21.48 -17.93 1.66
C GLN A 322 21.95 -18.52 2.99
N ASN A 323 23.09 -18.03 3.53
CA ASN A 323 23.57 -18.45 4.83
C ASN A 323 22.71 -17.84 5.97
N PRO A 324 21.97 -18.66 6.77
CA PRO A 324 21.13 -18.16 7.85
C PRO A 324 21.91 -17.47 8.97
N LEU A 325 23.17 -17.83 9.20
CA LEU A 325 24.03 -17.17 10.19
C LEU A 325 24.38 -15.74 9.79
N VAL A 326 24.56 -15.47 8.49
CA VAL A 326 24.74 -14.11 7.96
C VAL A 326 23.47 -13.28 8.20
N ARG A 327 22.31 -13.79 7.82
CA ARG A 327 21.04 -13.10 8.06
C ARG A 327 20.79 -12.82 9.54
N LYS A 328 21.10 -13.80 10.40
CA LYS A 328 21.01 -13.66 11.86
C LYS A 328 21.94 -12.55 12.36
N ALA A 329 23.20 -12.54 11.93
CA ALA A 329 24.17 -11.52 12.34
C ALA A 329 23.73 -10.11 11.97
N LEU A 330 23.29 -9.90 10.71
CA LEU A 330 22.79 -8.60 10.25
C LEU A 330 21.51 -8.16 11.00
N THR A 331 20.65 -9.09 11.31
CA THR A 331 19.41 -8.83 12.06
C THR A 331 19.69 -8.41 13.51
N LEU A 332 20.59 -9.10 14.21
CA LEU A 332 20.90 -8.86 15.61
C LEU A 332 21.78 -7.61 15.83
N ALA A 333 22.48 -7.12 14.81
CA ALA A 333 23.30 -5.92 14.88
C ALA A 333 22.50 -4.60 14.91
N ILE A 334 21.18 -4.66 14.79
CA ILE A 334 20.30 -3.50 14.79
C ILE A 334 19.77 -3.23 16.20
N ASP A 335 20.10 -2.06 16.77
CA ASP A 335 19.50 -1.55 18.01
C ASP A 335 18.10 -0.98 17.72
N ARG A 336 17.09 -1.77 18.04
CA ARG A 336 15.68 -1.45 17.73
C ARG A 336 15.16 -0.30 18.56
N GLU A 337 15.62 -0.18 19.81
CA GLU A 337 15.24 0.96 20.68
C GLU A 337 15.83 2.26 20.13
N TYR A 338 17.09 2.25 19.70
CA TYR A 338 17.71 3.42 19.09
C TYR A 338 17.01 3.80 17.78
N VAL A 339 16.70 2.80 16.94
CA VAL A 339 15.94 3.05 15.69
C VAL A 339 14.58 3.69 16.00
N ALA A 340 13.78 3.09 16.86
CA ALA A 340 12.45 3.57 17.17
C ALA A 340 12.46 4.97 17.81
N ASN A 341 13.30 5.16 18.83
CA ASN A 341 13.27 6.37 19.65
C ASN A 341 14.10 7.52 19.09
N THR A 342 15.20 7.22 18.37
CA THR A 342 16.13 8.23 17.87
C THR A 342 15.99 8.44 16.36
N VAL A 343 16.06 7.37 15.55
CA VAL A 343 15.98 7.51 14.09
C VAL A 343 14.55 7.86 13.66
N MET A 344 13.56 7.14 14.22
CA MET A 344 12.12 7.31 13.91
C MET A 344 11.42 8.33 14.84
N GLN A 345 12.16 8.96 15.77
CA GLN A 345 11.65 9.99 16.69
C GLN A 345 10.40 9.57 17.48
N GLY A 346 10.28 8.28 17.87
CA GLY A 346 9.15 7.75 18.64
C GLY A 346 7.87 7.51 17.84
N THR A 347 7.91 7.61 16.52
CA THR A 347 6.73 7.31 15.66
C THR A 347 6.56 5.83 15.34
N TYR A 348 7.52 4.99 15.74
CA TYR A 348 7.50 3.53 15.62
C TYR A 348 7.78 2.86 16.95
N SER A 349 7.34 1.62 17.09
CA SER A 349 7.69 0.76 18.22
C SER A 349 8.79 -0.23 17.83
N PRO A 350 9.71 -0.60 18.74
CA PRO A 350 10.71 -1.63 18.48
C PRO A 350 10.07 -2.97 18.13
N ALA A 351 10.51 -3.62 17.05
CA ALA A 351 10.01 -4.92 16.62
C ALA A 351 10.98 -6.05 16.99
N TYR A 352 10.60 -6.88 17.94
CA TYR A 352 11.36 -8.07 18.37
C TYR A 352 10.85 -9.37 17.77
N ASN A 353 9.74 -9.30 17.03
CA ASN A 353 9.17 -10.34 16.17
C ASN A 353 8.76 -9.72 14.84
N TYR A 354 8.56 -10.57 13.83
CA TYR A 354 8.07 -10.10 12.53
C TYR A 354 6.60 -9.67 12.59
N VAL A 355 5.74 -10.48 13.23
CA VAL A 355 4.35 -10.11 13.47
C VAL A 355 4.28 -9.33 14.79
N GLY A 356 3.76 -8.10 14.72
CA GLY A 356 3.69 -7.16 15.84
C GLY A 356 2.50 -7.39 16.78
N PRO A 357 2.36 -6.54 17.81
CA PRO A 357 1.22 -6.61 18.73
C PRO A 357 -0.07 -6.17 18.04
N GLY A 358 -1.22 -6.66 18.55
CA GLY A 358 -2.56 -6.32 18.04
C GLY A 358 -3.04 -7.20 16.91
N VAL A 359 -2.20 -8.09 16.41
CA VAL A 359 -2.57 -9.06 15.34
C VAL A 359 -3.26 -10.26 15.97
N VAL A 360 -4.44 -10.60 15.44
CA VAL A 360 -5.21 -11.78 15.89
C VAL A 360 -4.68 -13.07 15.27
N ASP A 361 -4.94 -14.17 15.98
CA ASP A 361 -4.65 -15.54 15.57
C ASP A 361 -5.93 -16.37 15.75
N ALA A 362 -5.90 -17.63 15.38
CA ALA A 362 -7.03 -18.55 15.56
C ALA A 362 -7.59 -18.55 16.99
N GLU A 363 -6.71 -18.44 17.99
CA GLU A 363 -7.06 -18.31 19.40
C GLU A 363 -6.23 -17.17 20.05
N GLY A 364 -6.81 -15.99 20.20
CA GLY A 364 -6.18 -14.86 20.91
C GLY A 364 -5.25 -14.02 20.03
N MET A 365 -4.12 -13.58 20.60
CA MET A 365 -3.15 -12.73 19.92
C MET A 365 -1.94 -13.54 19.44
N PHE A 366 -1.58 -13.38 18.18
CA PHE A 366 -0.45 -14.10 17.58
C PHE A 366 0.85 -13.93 18.37
N LEU A 367 1.17 -12.71 18.79
CA LEU A 367 2.41 -12.45 19.53
C LEU A 367 2.47 -13.20 20.87
N ASP A 368 1.34 -13.31 21.57
CA ASP A 368 1.27 -14.03 22.85
C ASP A 368 1.43 -15.53 22.61
N ASN A 369 0.79 -16.08 21.57
CA ASN A 369 0.91 -17.48 21.17
C ASN A 369 2.33 -17.80 20.73
N SER A 370 2.95 -16.95 19.92
CA SER A 370 4.33 -17.07 19.47
C SER A 370 5.32 -17.05 20.64
N LYS A 371 5.15 -16.14 21.60
CA LYS A 371 5.96 -16.11 22.83
C LYS A 371 5.78 -17.37 23.65
N ALA A 372 4.55 -17.84 23.83
CA ALA A 372 4.28 -19.07 24.56
C ALA A 372 4.97 -20.28 23.93
N ALA A 373 4.92 -20.40 22.61
CA ALA A 373 5.61 -21.43 21.85
C ALA A 373 7.15 -21.34 21.95
N ASN A 374 7.69 -20.13 22.11
CA ASN A 374 9.14 -19.87 22.22
C ASN A 374 9.62 -19.73 23.69
N GLY A 375 9.00 -20.42 24.64
CA GLY A 375 9.40 -20.43 26.04
C GLY A 375 9.28 -19.07 26.74
N GLY A 376 8.32 -18.27 26.35
CA GLY A 376 8.02 -16.94 26.91
C GLY A 376 8.88 -15.79 26.34
N LYS A 377 9.62 -16.03 25.26
CA LYS A 377 10.56 -15.06 24.69
C LYS A 377 10.12 -14.60 23.30
N THR A 378 10.46 -13.38 22.95
CA THR A 378 10.47 -12.87 21.59
C THR A 378 11.54 -13.58 20.74
N TYR A 379 11.41 -13.54 19.42
CA TYR A 379 12.42 -14.12 18.52
C TYR A 379 13.78 -13.41 18.66
N ILE A 380 13.78 -12.10 18.79
CA ILE A 380 14.95 -11.27 19.03
C ILE A 380 14.92 -10.82 20.50
N GLY A 381 16.05 -10.92 21.21
CA GLY A 381 16.18 -10.46 22.59
C GLY A 381 16.07 -8.92 22.69
N GLU A 382 15.61 -8.42 23.83
CA GLU A 382 15.52 -6.98 24.10
C GLU A 382 16.87 -6.35 24.52
N ASP A 383 17.85 -7.16 24.96
CA ASP A 383 19.20 -6.72 25.33
C ASP A 383 20.08 -6.58 24.06
N PHE A 384 20.21 -5.36 23.55
CA PHE A 384 21.02 -5.08 22.37
C PHE A 384 22.50 -5.47 22.52
N ALA A 385 23.09 -5.28 23.72
CA ALA A 385 24.48 -5.63 23.91
C ALA A 385 24.71 -7.16 23.78
N ALA A 386 23.79 -7.96 24.32
CA ALA A 386 23.80 -9.41 24.16
C ALA A 386 23.57 -9.80 22.68
N ASN A 387 22.62 -9.16 22.01
CA ASN A 387 22.34 -9.38 20.58
C ASN A 387 23.56 -9.08 19.69
N LEU A 388 24.29 -7.99 19.95
CA LEU A 388 25.47 -7.62 19.18
C LEU A 388 26.62 -8.64 19.34
N GLU A 389 26.84 -9.16 20.56
CA GLU A 389 27.85 -10.21 20.77
C GLU A 389 27.44 -11.52 20.08
N GLU A 390 26.15 -11.87 20.08
CA GLU A 390 25.62 -13.01 19.34
C GLU A 390 25.73 -12.79 17.82
N ALA A 391 25.52 -11.55 17.32
CA ALA A 391 25.71 -11.19 15.92
C ALA A 391 27.16 -11.42 15.47
N LYS A 392 28.14 -10.97 16.27
CA LYS A 392 29.58 -11.18 15.99
C LYS A 392 29.92 -12.67 15.97
N ALA A 393 29.40 -13.44 16.93
CA ALA A 393 29.61 -14.88 16.99
C ALA A 393 29.04 -15.60 15.76
N ALA A 394 27.79 -15.28 15.37
CA ALA A 394 27.15 -15.84 14.20
C ALA A 394 27.90 -15.50 12.90
N LEU A 395 28.38 -14.25 12.75
CA LEU A 395 29.17 -13.85 11.60
C LEU A 395 30.51 -14.58 11.53
N ALA A 396 31.18 -14.78 12.66
CA ALA A 396 32.43 -15.54 12.74
C ALA A 396 32.22 -17.02 12.39
N GLU A 397 31.13 -17.65 12.88
CA GLU A 397 30.71 -19.02 12.53
C GLU A 397 30.38 -19.15 11.04
N ALA A 398 29.81 -18.10 10.44
CA ALA A 398 29.54 -18.02 9.00
C ALA A 398 30.83 -17.93 8.15
N GLY A 399 32.02 -17.77 8.78
CA GLY A 399 33.31 -17.70 8.11
C GLY A 399 33.88 -16.31 7.94
N TYR A 400 33.27 -15.28 8.56
CA TYR A 400 33.64 -13.86 8.43
C TYR A 400 33.99 -13.23 9.81
N PRO A 401 34.98 -13.72 10.56
CA PRO A 401 35.30 -13.16 11.87
C PRO A 401 35.68 -11.68 11.73
N ASN A 402 35.04 -10.80 12.51
CA ASN A 402 35.19 -9.35 12.45
C ASN A 402 34.95 -8.74 11.03
N GLY A 403 34.15 -9.41 10.20
CA GLY A 403 33.87 -8.97 8.81
C GLY A 403 35.00 -9.27 7.81
N GLU A 404 36.06 -9.99 8.21
CA GLU A 404 37.17 -10.30 7.31
C GLU A 404 36.66 -11.15 6.12
N GLY A 405 36.91 -10.64 4.90
CA GLY A 405 36.47 -11.30 3.66
C GLY A 405 34.97 -11.17 3.33
N PHE A 406 34.19 -10.48 4.16
CA PHE A 406 32.80 -10.21 3.83
C PHE A 406 32.70 -9.23 2.65
N PRO A 407 31.84 -9.48 1.65
CA PRO A 407 31.69 -8.57 0.52
C PRO A 407 31.07 -7.24 0.95
N THR A 408 31.34 -6.17 0.19
CA THR A 408 30.54 -4.95 0.31
C THR A 408 29.13 -5.26 -0.19
N ILE A 409 28.12 -4.89 0.59
CA ILE A 409 26.70 -5.08 0.26
C ILE A 409 26.02 -3.74 0.02
N THR A 410 24.95 -3.75 -0.75
CA THR A 410 24.17 -2.56 -1.10
C THR A 410 22.78 -2.63 -0.48
N TYR A 411 22.37 -1.54 0.16
CA TYR A 411 21.02 -1.34 0.68
C TYR A 411 20.28 -0.33 -0.21
N SER A 412 19.25 -0.80 -0.89
CA SER A 412 18.41 0.01 -1.76
C SER A 412 17.21 0.59 -0.99
N THR A 413 16.96 1.89 -1.17
CA THR A 413 15.88 2.62 -0.50
C THR A 413 15.42 3.80 -1.35
N ASN A 414 14.21 4.33 -1.09
CA ASN A 414 13.76 5.60 -1.63
C ASN A 414 13.96 6.74 -0.63
N GLU A 415 13.74 7.99 -1.06
CA GLU A 415 14.10 9.19 -0.29
C GLU A 415 13.00 9.71 0.66
N ALA A 416 11.89 9.00 0.84
CA ALA A 416 10.80 9.47 1.70
C ALA A 416 11.16 9.42 3.20
N GLY A 417 10.82 10.49 3.93
CA GLY A 417 10.83 10.55 5.39
C GLY A 417 12.13 10.04 6.05
N TYR A 418 11.99 9.06 6.92
CA TYR A 418 13.06 8.47 7.74
C TYR A 418 13.90 7.40 7.01
N HIS A 419 13.64 7.09 5.75
CA HIS A 419 14.33 6.00 5.06
C HIS A 419 15.83 6.24 4.92
N ILE A 420 16.24 7.48 4.62
CA ILE A 420 17.66 7.84 4.51
C ILE A 420 18.35 7.86 5.88
N PRO A 421 17.82 8.51 6.94
CA PRO A 421 18.35 8.39 8.30
C PRO A 421 18.51 6.94 8.77
N LEU A 422 17.57 6.06 8.44
CA LEU A 422 17.67 4.63 8.75
C LEU A 422 18.80 3.96 7.98
N ALA A 423 18.95 4.22 6.69
CA ALA A 423 20.02 3.66 5.87
C ALA A 423 21.42 4.07 6.41
N GLU A 424 21.58 5.33 6.81
CA GLU A 424 22.80 5.86 7.43
C GLU A 424 23.08 5.19 8.79
N TYR A 425 22.04 4.95 9.58
CA TYR A 425 22.17 4.17 10.82
C TYR A 425 22.63 2.74 10.53
N LEU A 426 22.06 2.06 9.53
CA LEU A 426 22.46 0.70 9.16
C LEU A 426 23.92 0.62 8.75
N GLN A 427 24.46 1.63 8.04
CA GLN A 427 25.90 1.71 7.75
C GLN A 427 26.75 1.71 9.03
N GLN A 428 26.31 2.44 10.06
CA GLN A 428 27.03 2.48 11.34
C GLN A 428 26.89 1.15 12.10
N ALA A 429 25.70 0.58 12.15
CA ALA A 429 25.43 -0.69 12.82
C ALA A 429 26.26 -1.84 12.22
N TYR A 430 26.31 -1.95 10.91
CA TYR A 430 27.06 -3.02 10.24
C TYR A 430 28.57 -2.81 10.27
N LYS A 431 29.02 -1.58 10.42
CA LYS A 431 30.43 -1.28 10.66
C LYS A 431 30.95 -1.89 11.98
N GLU A 432 30.09 -2.04 13.01
CA GLU A 432 30.42 -2.73 14.27
C GLU A 432 30.68 -4.23 14.06
N LEU A 433 30.23 -4.79 12.94
CA LEU A 433 30.55 -6.15 12.48
C LEU A 433 31.73 -6.19 11.51
N GLY A 434 32.34 -5.04 11.16
CA GLY A 434 33.36 -4.93 10.13
C GLY A 434 32.85 -4.99 8.69
N ILE A 435 31.52 -4.81 8.48
CA ILE A 435 30.87 -4.89 7.17
C ILE A 435 30.73 -3.49 6.56
N THR A 436 30.97 -3.37 5.26
CA THR A 436 30.73 -2.15 4.49
C THR A 436 29.37 -2.23 3.80
N LEU A 437 28.50 -1.24 4.07
CA LEU A 437 27.20 -1.08 3.43
C LEU A 437 27.22 0.15 2.51
N ASN A 438 26.87 -0.02 1.24
CA ASN A 438 26.54 1.06 0.33
C ASN A 438 25.06 1.38 0.40
N ILE A 439 24.70 2.66 0.21
CA ILE A 439 23.30 3.09 0.10
C ILE A 439 23.03 3.40 -1.36
N ASP A 440 21.99 2.78 -1.92
CA ASP A 440 21.47 3.07 -3.24
C ASP A 440 20.09 3.72 -3.10
N LYS A 441 19.95 4.93 -3.65
CA LYS A 441 18.73 5.72 -3.60
C LYS A 441 18.01 5.61 -4.92
N VAL A 442 16.82 5.04 -4.89
CA VAL A 442 15.99 4.76 -6.07
C VAL A 442 14.67 5.52 -5.94
N GLU A 443 14.23 6.15 -7.01
CA GLU A 443 12.90 6.80 -7.06
C GLU A 443 11.80 5.74 -6.88
N TRP A 444 10.72 6.08 -6.15
CA TRP A 444 9.71 5.13 -5.67
C TRP A 444 9.08 4.26 -6.77
N ALA A 445 8.67 4.86 -7.87
CA ALA A 445 8.01 4.14 -8.96
C ALA A 445 8.93 3.13 -9.66
N SER A 446 10.26 3.34 -9.57
CA SER A 446 11.28 2.39 -10.05
C SER A 446 11.69 1.38 -8.99
N PHE A 447 11.68 1.80 -7.71
CA PHE A 447 12.11 0.98 -6.58
C PHE A 447 11.22 -0.25 -6.38
N THR A 448 9.91 -0.07 -6.42
CA THR A 448 8.95 -1.14 -6.16
C THR A 448 9.06 -2.30 -7.17
N PRO A 449 9.04 -2.05 -8.51
CA PRO A 449 9.21 -3.14 -9.46
C PRO A 449 10.60 -3.79 -9.41
N GLN A 450 11.68 -3.04 -9.18
CA GLN A 450 13.03 -3.62 -9.01
C GLN A 450 13.09 -4.55 -7.79
N ARG A 451 12.51 -4.14 -6.66
CA ARG A 451 12.46 -4.97 -5.47
C ARG A 451 11.64 -6.24 -5.71
N ARG A 452 10.47 -6.14 -6.33
CA ARG A 452 9.63 -7.29 -6.69
C ARG A 452 10.33 -8.23 -7.66
N ALA A 453 11.09 -7.72 -8.61
CA ALA A 453 11.89 -8.53 -9.53
C ALA A 453 13.11 -9.19 -8.85
N GLY A 454 13.48 -8.78 -7.64
CA GLY A 454 14.69 -9.27 -6.97
C GLY A 454 15.97 -8.63 -7.50
N GLU A 455 15.90 -7.44 -8.07
CA GLU A 455 17.03 -6.66 -8.61
C GLU A 455 17.67 -5.80 -7.52
N TYR A 456 17.99 -6.38 -6.38
CA TYR A 456 18.62 -5.73 -5.22
C TYR A 456 19.39 -6.76 -4.39
N GLU A 457 20.25 -6.31 -3.48
CA GLU A 457 20.92 -7.16 -2.48
C GLU A 457 20.17 -7.12 -1.14
N MET A 458 20.10 -5.94 -0.52
CA MET A 458 19.24 -5.64 0.62
C MET A 458 18.35 -4.44 0.25
N ALA A 459 17.11 -4.43 0.72
CA ALA A 459 16.22 -3.31 0.45
C ALA A 459 15.35 -2.99 1.67
N ARG A 460 14.97 -1.71 1.76
CA ARG A 460 13.91 -1.34 2.68
C ARG A 460 12.62 -2.05 2.26
N ASN A 461 11.87 -2.50 3.23
CA ASN A 461 10.55 -3.05 3.00
C ASN A 461 9.63 -2.74 4.19
N GLY A 462 8.37 -3.05 4.05
CA GLY A 462 7.37 -2.94 5.10
C GLY A 462 6.07 -3.52 4.61
N TRP A 463 5.31 -4.07 5.53
CA TRP A 463 3.97 -4.55 5.24
C TRP A 463 2.98 -3.91 6.21
N VAL A 464 2.00 -3.23 5.66
CA VAL A 464 0.80 -2.80 6.38
C VAL A 464 -0.27 -3.83 6.08
N MET A 465 -0.86 -4.39 7.12
CA MET A 465 -1.79 -5.49 6.96
C MET A 465 -3.07 -5.06 6.24
N ASP A 466 -3.51 -5.88 5.31
CA ASP A 466 -4.75 -5.69 4.54
C ASP A 466 -5.97 -6.09 5.36
N TYR A 467 -5.80 -7.07 6.26
CA TYR A 467 -6.80 -7.55 7.21
C TYR A 467 -6.12 -8.05 8.48
N ASN A 468 -6.83 -7.97 9.63
CA ASN A 468 -6.28 -8.36 10.92
C ASN A 468 -6.39 -9.87 11.13
N ASP A 469 -5.41 -10.60 10.59
CA ASP A 469 -5.13 -12.01 10.81
C ASP A 469 -3.64 -12.26 10.55
N ALA A 470 -2.99 -13.11 11.36
CA ALA A 470 -1.55 -13.36 11.24
C ALA A 470 -1.13 -13.93 9.87
N SER A 471 -2.03 -14.63 9.17
CA SER A 471 -1.79 -15.13 7.82
C SER A 471 -1.33 -14.03 6.87
N ASN A 472 -1.90 -12.81 6.97
CA ASN A 472 -1.55 -11.69 6.08
C ASN A 472 -0.08 -11.22 6.20
N MET A 473 0.58 -11.52 7.32
CA MET A 473 2.01 -11.29 7.47
C MET A 473 2.86 -12.51 7.05
N ILE A 474 2.35 -13.71 7.36
CA ILE A 474 3.12 -14.96 7.21
C ILE A 474 3.15 -15.42 5.76
N GLU A 475 2.04 -15.27 5.04
CA GLU A 475 1.91 -15.68 3.62
C GLU A 475 2.86 -14.96 2.66
N LEU A 476 3.43 -13.81 3.07
CA LEU A 476 4.46 -13.10 2.30
C LEU A 476 5.74 -13.92 2.09
N PHE A 477 5.91 -15.02 2.82
CA PHE A 477 7.05 -15.91 2.71
C PHE A 477 6.74 -17.23 1.98
N TYR A 478 5.49 -17.45 1.55
CA TYR A 478 5.22 -18.55 0.63
C TYR A 478 5.96 -18.32 -0.69
N SER A 479 6.55 -19.41 -1.21
CA SER A 479 7.38 -19.31 -2.43
C SER A 479 6.57 -18.84 -3.66
N SER A 480 5.27 -19.14 -3.69
CA SER A 480 4.30 -18.75 -4.72
C SER A 480 3.77 -17.32 -4.55
N ASN A 481 3.91 -16.69 -3.37
CA ASN A 481 3.31 -15.38 -3.11
C ASN A 481 4.02 -14.26 -3.90
N GLY A 482 3.25 -13.50 -4.69
CA GLY A 482 3.74 -12.42 -5.52
C GLY A 482 4.41 -11.25 -4.76
N ASN A 483 4.16 -11.14 -3.44
CA ASN A 483 4.77 -10.17 -2.54
C ASN A 483 5.98 -10.74 -1.77
N ASN A 484 6.44 -11.95 -2.09
CA ASN A 484 7.66 -12.55 -1.54
C ASN A 484 8.91 -11.87 -2.14
N ASP A 485 9.13 -10.60 -1.79
CA ASP A 485 10.25 -9.82 -2.29
C ASP A 485 11.62 -10.42 -1.89
N GLY A 486 11.71 -11.05 -0.71
CA GLY A 486 12.92 -11.72 -0.22
C GLY A 486 13.31 -12.98 -0.98
N LYS A 487 12.47 -13.48 -1.88
CA LYS A 487 12.65 -14.71 -2.64
C LYS A 487 12.89 -15.92 -1.72
N TYR A 488 12.19 -15.95 -0.58
CA TYR A 488 12.24 -17.10 0.32
C TYR A 488 11.56 -18.30 -0.34
N ASN A 489 12.24 -19.43 -0.32
CA ASN A 489 11.75 -20.68 -0.88
C ASN A 489 12.10 -21.82 0.08
N ASN A 490 11.09 -22.36 0.74
CA ASN A 490 11.23 -23.45 1.67
C ASN A 490 9.98 -24.34 1.60
N PRO A 491 10.09 -25.55 0.98
CA PRO A 491 8.97 -26.46 0.83
C PRO A 491 8.32 -26.90 2.16
N ASP A 492 9.07 -26.95 3.26
CA ASP A 492 8.51 -27.29 4.57
C ASP A 492 7.66 -26.14 5.14
N PHE A 493 8.04 -24.90 4.83
CA PHE A 493 7.24 -23.72 5.19
C PHE A 493 6.00 -23.60 4.32
N ASP A 494 6.13 -23.82 3.01
CA ASP A 494 5.01 -23.78 2.06
C ASP A 494 3.95 -24.84 2.35
N ALA A 495 4.34 -25.96 2.99
CA ALA A 495 3.45 -27.07 3.35
C ALA A 495 2.80 -26.92 4.73
N ALA A 496 3.25 -25.98 5.57
CA ALA A 496 2.77 -25.79 6.95
C ALA A 496 1.54 -24.89 7.02
#